data_9e882ef13129cf12d72e34520eb0bc1a
#
_entry.id   9e882ef13129cf12d72e34520eb0bc1a
#
_cell.length_a   1.000
_cell.length_b   1.000
_cell.length_c   1.000
_cell.angle_alpha   90.00
_cell.angle_beta   90.00
_cell.angle_gamma   90.00
#
_symmetry.space_group_name_H-M   'P 1'
#
loop_
_entity.id
_entity.type
_entity.pdbx_description
1 polymer ?
#
loop_
_entity_poly.entity_id
_entity_poly.type
_entity_poly.pdbx_seq_one_letter_code
_entity_poly.pdbx_strand_id
1 'polypeptide(L)'
;FHEAALVSVAVSVEQPEENDAINIRGTLNVLQAARAAGVKRVVLASSAAVYGNNPALPKREDMLPEPESPYALGKLAGEHYLKLFSHLYGVETVALRYFNVFGPRQDGKSMYSGVISRFVDDIRAGRAPTIFGDGNQTRDFVFVKDVVQANVLAMRSQEVGNGEVLNVARGQQISLLQLWEALRGITGSKLVPSFREARPGDIRHSLADISKIRKVLCYQPQFDLEYGLGQIVAPG
;
A
#
# COMPACT_ATOMS: atom_id res chain seq x y z
N PHE A 1 0.57 -2.11 16.41
CA PHE A 1 0.66 -1.84 14.97
C PHE A 1 1.85 -0.93 14.70
N HIS A 2 2.69 -1.30 13.75
CA HIS A 2 3.83 -0.51 13.29
C HIS A 2 3.56 0.03 11.88
N GLU A 3 2.98 1.23 11.83
CA GLU A 3 2.61 1.94 10.59
C GLU A 3 3.61 3.06 10.25
N ALA A 4 4.45 3.46 11.23
CA ALA A 4 5.41 4.53 11.05
C ALA A 4 6.51 4.16 10.04
N ALA A 5 6.68 4.97 9.02
CA ALA A 5 7.69 4.77 7.97
C ALA A 5 7.94 6.05 7.16
N LEU A 6 9.11 6.14 6.52
CA LEU A 6 9.29 6.98 5.36
C LEU A 6 8.64 6.27 4.17
N VAL A 7 7.50 6.78 3.66
CA VAL A 7 6.66 6.06 2.69
C VAL A 7 6.92 6.42 1.22
N SER A 8 7.79 7.39 0.94
CA SER A 8 8.07 7.86 -0.42
C SER A 8 9.20 7.09 -1.08
N VAL A 9 8.92 6.42 -2.20
CA VAL A 9 9.94 5.79 -3.04
C VAL A 9 10.95 6.84 -3.53
N ALA A 10 10.50 7.99 -4.02
CA ALA A 10 11.39 9.03 -4.56
C ALA A 10 12.33 9.60 -3.47
N VAL A 11 11.79 9.95 -2.28
CA VAL A 11 12.62 10.42 -1.16
C VAL A 11 13.61 9.34 -0.73
N SER A 12 13.22 8.08 -0.74
CA SER A 12 14.13 6.99 -0.37
C SER A 12 15.33 6.86 -1.31
N VAL A 13 15.16 7.23 -2.59
CA VAL A 13 16.26 7.26 -3.58
C VAL A 13 17.16 8.47 -3.35
N GLU A 14 16.58 9.62 -3.01
CA GLU A 14 17.33 10.85 -2.73
C GLU A 14 18.05 10.81 -1.37
N GLN A 15 17.44 10.13 -0.39
CA GLN A 15 17.88 10.08 1.01
C GLN A 15 17.89 8.63 1.54
N PRO A 16 18.74 7.74 0.98
CA PRO A 16 18.73 6.32 1.34
C PRO A 16 19.12 6.06 2.81
N GLU A 17 20.02 6.86 3.37
CA GLU A 17 20.44 6.74 4.77
C GLU A 17 19.30 7.07 5.74
N GLU A 18 18.49 8.09 5.44
CA GLU A 18 17.32 8.45 6.24
C GLU A 18 16.25 7.34 6.13
N ASN A 19 16.06 6.80 4.93
CA ASN A 19 15.18 5.63 4.74
C ASN A 19 15.62 4.45 5.61
N ASP A 20 16.91 4.12 5.64
CA ASP A 20 17.43 3.01 6.45
C ASP A 20 17.26 3.29 7.95
N ALA A 21 17.57 4.51 8.39
CA ALA A 21 17.39 4.90 9.78
C ALA A 21 15.94 4.77 10.25
N ILE A 22 14.96 5.16 9.41
CA ILE A 22 13.54 5.12 9.74
C ILE A 22 12.96 3.71 9.50
N ASN A 23 13.13 3.15 8.30
CA ASN A 23 12.38 1.94 7.91
C ASN A 23 13.04 0.64 8.39
N ILE A 24 14.38 0.59 8.47
CA ILE A 24 15.10 -0.62 8.93
C ILE A 24 15.41 -0.51 10.41
N ARG A 25 16.20 0.50 10.81
CA ARG A 25 16.60 0.67 12.22
C ARG A 25 15.39 0.96 13.10
N GLY A 26 14.45 1.81 12.65
CA GLY A 26 13.21 2.11 13.35
C GLY A 26 12.37 0.87 13.59
N THR A 27 12.20 0.00 12.58
CA THR A 27 11.49 -1.28 12.74
C THR A 27 12.18 -2.19 13.75
N LEU A 28 13.51 -2.31 13.69
CA LEU A 28 14.27 -3.07 14.67
C LEU A 28 14.08 -2.54 16.10
N ASN A 29 14.11 -1.22 16.28
CA ASN A 29 13.90 -0.58 17.57
C ASN A 29 12.50 -0.88 18.14
N VAL A 30 11.46 -0.81 17.28
CA VAL A 30 10.08 -1.17 17.67
C VAL A 30 9.99 -2.64 18.11
N LEU A 31 10.61 -3.54 17.38
CA LEU A 31 10.61 -4.97 17.72
C LEU A 31 11.35 -5.26 19.03
N GLN A 32 12.49 -4.61 19.25
CA GLN A 32 13.24 -4.73 20.52
C GLN A 32 12.41 -4.20 21.70
N ALA A 33 11.79 -3.02 21.53
CA ALA A 33 10.92 -2.45 22.56
C ALA A 33 9.70 -3.33 22.83
N ALA A 34 9.06 -3.86 21.77
CA ALA A 34 7.94 -4.78 21.90
C ALA A 34 8.32 -6.04 22.68
N ARG A 35 9.47 -6.65 22.38
CA ARG A 35 10.02 -7.78 23.12
C ARG A 35 10.26 -7.44 24.59
N ALA A 36 10.94 -6.32 24.85
CA ALA A 36 11.25 -5.90 26.22
C ALA A 36 10.00 -5.60 27.06
N ALA A 37 8.95 -5.08 26.43
CA ALA A 37 7.66 -4.78 27.06
C ALA A 37 6.70 -5.99 27.14
N GLY A 38 7.10 -7.17 26.67
CA GLY A 38 6.23 -8.34 26.66
C GLY A 38 5.02 -8.22 25.72
N VAL A 39 5.12 -7.42 24.66
CA VAL A 39 4.06 -7.30 23.64
C VAL A 39 3.87 -8.65 22.96
N LYS A 40 2.64 -9.14 22.95
CA LYS A 40 2.32 -10.45 22.39
C LYS A 40 2.51 -10.49 20.87
N ARG A 41 2.00 -9.47 20.16
CA ARG A 41 2.01 -9.45 18.68
C ARG A 41 2.35 -8.09 18.11
N VAL A 42 3.14 -8.09 17.03
CA VAL A 42 3.43 -6.91 16.20
C VAL A 42 2.89 -7.14 14.79
N VAL A 43 2.09 -6.20 14.28
CA VAL A 43 1.63 -6.16 12.89
C VAL A 43 2.34 -5.02 12.18
N LEU A 44 3.04 -5.32 11.09
CA LEU A 44 3.85 -4.36 10.31
C LEU A 44 3.15 -3.98 9.02
N ALA A 45 3.06 -2.69 8.73
CA ALA A 45 2.75 -2.17 7.39
C ALA A 45 3.94 -2.41 6.45
N SER A 46 3.88 -3.49 5.66
CA SER A 46 4.75 -3.72 4.52
C SER A 46 4.13 -3.13 3.24
N SER A 47 4.67 -3.44 2.07
CA SER A 47 4.27 -2.81 0.82
C SER A 47 4.35 -3.78 -0.37
N ALA A 48 3.45 -3.60 -1.33
CA ALA A 48 3.54 -4.25 -2.65
C ALA A 48 4.81 -3.86 -3.43
N ALA A 49 5.49 -2.76 -3.04
CA ALA A 49 6.76 -2.36 -3.65
C ALA A 49 7.87 -3.41 -3.52
N VAL A 50 7.77 -4.34 -2.57
CA VAL A 50 8.73 -5.44 -2.42
C VAL A 50 8.77 -6.39 -3.62
N TYR A 51 7.72 -6.42 -4.44
CA TYR A 51 7.65 -7.24 -5.65
C TYR A 51 8.42 -6.65 -6.84
N GLY A 52 8.82 -5.38 -6.77
CA GLY A 52 9.51 -4.68 -7.88
C GLY A 52 8.71 -4.70 -9.17
N ASN A 53 9.41 -4.73 -10.30
CA ASN A 53 8.84 -4.74 -11.65
C ASN A 53 8.58 -6.15 -12.22
N ASN A 54 8.57 -7.19 -11.40
CA ASN A 54 8.23 -8.53 -11.85
C ASN A 54 6.91 -8.49 -12.65
N PRO A 55 6.86 -8.97 -13.93
CA PRO A 55 5.67 -8.84 -14.77
C PRO A 55 4.56 -9.83 -14.43
N ALA A 56 4.84 -10.87 -13.64
CA ALA A 56 3.85 -11.89 -13.30
C ALA A 56 2.70 -11.33 -12.46
N LEU A 57 1.48 -11.64 -12.84
CA LEU A 57 0.25 -11.26 -12.15
C LEU A 57 -0.68 -12.45 -12.01
N PRO A 58 -1.51 -12.49 -10.96
CA PRO A 58 -1.49 -11.59 -9.79
C PRO A 58 -0.25 -11.80 -8.92
N LYS A 59 0.14 -10.78 -8.12
CA LYS A 59 1.24 -10.87 -7.16
C LYS A 59 0.86 -11.78 -6.00
N ARG A 60 1.69 -12.78 -5.75
CA ARG A 60 1.50 -13.75 -4.66
C ARG A 60 2.65 -13.66 -3.67
N GLU A 61 2.38 -13.99 -2.42
CA GLU A 61 3.35 -13.88 -1.33
C GLU A 61 4.51 -14.88 -1.44
N ASP A 62 4.36 -15.95 -2.23
CA ASP A 62 5.41 -16.94 -2.52
C ASP A 62 6.36 -16.53 -3.66
N MET A 63 6.09 -15.41 -4.36
CA MET A 63 7.01 -14.86 -5.35
C MET A 63 8.26 -14.32 -4.69
N LEU A 64 9.40 -14.50 -5.37
CA LEU A 64 10.67 -13.91 -4.94
C LEU A 64 10.54 -12.38 -4.92
N PRO A 65 10.82 -11.72 -3.77
CA PRO A 65 10.87 -10.27 -3.73
C PRO A 65 12.04 -9.73 -4.55
N GLU A 66 11.78 -8.66 -5.32
CA GLU A 66 12.75 -7.98 -6.18
C GLU A 66 12.69 -6.46 -5.91
N PRO A 67 13.08 -5.98 -4.69
CA PRO A 67 12.95 -4.58 -4.34
C PRO A 67 13.85 -3.70 -5.22
N GLU A 68 13.27 -2.68 -5.85
CA GLU A 68 13.97 -1.76 -6.78
C GLU A 68 14.18 -0.36 -6.20
N SER A 69 13.97 -0.19 -4.90
CA SER A 69 14.21 1.10 -4.21
C SER A 69 14.60 0.87 -2.77
N PRO A 70 15.31 1.83 -2.14
CA PRO A 70 15.61 1.78 -0.71
C PRO A 70 14.35 1.62 0.15
N TYR A 71 13.23 2.27 -0.23
CA TYR A 71 11.94 2.06 0.43
C TYR A 71 11.48 0.60 0.39
N ALA A 72 11.49 -0.02 -0.80
CA ALA A 72 11.06 -1.40 -0.97
C ALA A 72 11.99 -2.37 -0.20
N LEU A 73 13.30 -2.12 -0.25
CA LEU A 73 14.28 -2.89 0.52
C LEU A 73 14.05 -2.74 2.03
N GLY A 74 13.79 -1.53 2.51
CA GLY A 74 13.49 -1.27 3.92
C GLY A 74 12.23 -2.02 4.40
N LYS A 75 11.17 -2.09 3.58
CA LYS A 75 9.98 -2.87 3.88
C LYS A 75 10.27 -4.37 3.91
N LEU A 76 11.03 -4.87 2.95
CA LEU A 76 11.44 -6.28 2.90
C LEU A 76 12.34 -6.65 4.10
N ALA A 77 13.28 -5.80 4.48
CA ALA A 77 14.11 -6.00 5.67
C ALA A 77 13.25 -6.10 6.93
N GLY A 78 12.20 -5.26 7.04
CA GLY A 78 11.21 -5.35 8.11
C GLY A 78 10.52 -6.71 8.17
N GLU A 79 10.06 -7.26 7.04
CA GLU A 79 9.45 -8.60 6.97
C GLU A 79 10.41 -9.69 7.49
N HIS A 80 11.68 -9.62 7.08
CA HIS A 80 12.70 -10.57 7.56
C HIS A 80 12.96 -10.43 9.08
N TYR A 81 13.03 -9.20 9.60
CA TYR A 81 13.15 -8.99 11.05
C TYR A 81 11.95 -9.55 11.82
N LEU A 82 10.74 -9.36 11.33
CA LEU A 82 9.54 -9.93 11.92
C LEU A 82 9.65 -11.45 12.05
N LYS A 83 10.01 -12.12 10.96
CA LYS A 83 10.20 -13.58 10.94
C LYS A 83 11.27 -14.04 11.93
N LEU A 84 12.41 -13.32 11.98
CA LEU A 84 13.49 -13.61 12.95
C LEU A 84 13.02 -13.42 14.39
N PHE A 85 12.29 -12.34 14.69
CA PHE A 85 11.82 -12.06 16.04
C PHE A 85 10.80 -13.10 16.52
N SER A 86 9.92 -13.56 15.62
CA SER A 86 9.02 -14.66 15.94
C SER A 86 9.78 -15.93 16.25
N HIS A 87 10.70 -16.33 15.40
CA HIS A 87 11.46 -17.59 15.54
C HIS A 87 12.42 -17.58 16.75
N LEU A 88 13.16 -16.48 16.94
CA LEU A 88 14.22 -16.42 17.95
C LEU A 88 13.73 -16.00 19.33
N TYR A 89 12.68 -15.18 19.38
CA TYR A 89 12.26 -14.53 20.62
C TYR A 89 10.80 -14.79 21.01
N GLY A 90 10.06 -15.53 20.18
CA GLY A 90 8.67 -15.88 20.47
C GLY A 90 7.68 -14.70 20.42
N VAL A 91 8.06 -13.56 19.83
CA VAL A 91 7.13 -12.45 19.58
C VAL A 91 6.30 -12.78 18.37
N GLU A 92 4.99 -12.88 18.50
CA GLU A 92 4.12 -13.10 17.35
C GLU A 92 4.20 -11.93 16.36
N THR A 93 4.39 -12.21 15.08
CA THR A 93 4.55 -11.15 14.08
C THR A 93 3.81 -11.45 12.78
N VAL A 94 3.26 -10.41 12.14
CA VAL A 94 2.59 -10.48 10.84
C VAL A 94 2.97 -9.25 10.02
N ALA A 95 3.32 -9.44 8.75
CA ALA A 95 3.55 -8.36 7.79
C ALA A 95 2.40 -8.28 6.79
N LEU A 96 1.84 -7.10 6.58
CA LEU A 96 0.77 -6.83 5.64
C LEU A 96 1.31 -6.00 4.47
N ARG A 97 1.43 -6.60 3.27
CA ARG A 97 1.84 -5.92 2.03
C ARG A 97 0.66 -5.14 1.49
N TYR A 98 0.59 -3.85 1.83
CA TYR A 98 -0.44 -2.97 1.30
C TYR A 98 -0.21 -2.67 -0.18
N PHE A 99 -1.28 -2.79 -0.96
CA PHE A 99 -1.33 -2.30 -2.33
C PHE A 99 -1.71 -0.81 -2.34
N ASN A 100 -2.39 -0.32 -3.36
CA ASN A 100 -2.65 1.11 -3.47
C ASN A 100 -3.77 1.56 -2.50
N VAL A 101 -3.40 1.84 -1.26
CA VAL A 101 -4.34 2.33 -0.23
C VAL A 101 -4.81 3.73 -0.58
N PHE A 102 -6.11 3.97 -0.43
CA PHE A 102 -6.71 5.29 -0.57
C PHE A 102 -7.82 5.53 0.45
N GLY A 103 -8.11 6.80 0.74
CA GLY A 103 -9.18 7.15 1.67
C GLY A 103 -9.10 8.61 2.16
N PRO A 104 -10.07 9.03 3.00
CA PRO A 104 -10.04 10.36 3.63
C PRO A 104 -8.75 10.63 4.39
N ARG A 105 -8.34 11.90 4.45
CA ARG A 105 -7.12 12.38 5.12
C ARG A 105 -5.81 11.97 4.43
N GLN A 106 -5.86 11.37 3.23
CA GLN A 106 -4.67 11.20 2.43
C GLN A 106 -4.19 12.59 1.96
N ASP A 107 -2.93 12.95 2.27
CA ASP A 107 -2.38 14.26 1.90
C ASP A 107 -2.19 14.35 0.38
N GLY A 108 -3.03 15.14 -0.28
CA GLY A 108 -2.95 15.39 -1.73
C GLY A 108 -1.83 16.35 -2.13
N LYS A 109 -1.34 17.18 -1.21
CA LYS A 109 -0.28 18.17 -1.47
C LYS A 109 1.12 17.58 -1.45
N SER A 110 1.29 16.41 -0.88
CA SER A 110 2.57 15.70 -0.93
C SER A 110 2.96 15.42 -2.38
N MET A 111 4.20 15.70 -2.75
CA MET A 111 4.75 15.31 -4.07
C MET A 111 4.63 13.80 -4.32
N TYR A 112 4.39 13.03 -3.27
CA TYR A 112 4.31 11.59 -3.22
C TYR A 112 2.88 11.06 -3.10
N SER A 113 1.88 11.95 -3.13
CA SER A 113 0.48 11.58 -3.07
C SER A 113 0.10 10.65 -4.22
N GLY A 114 -0.71 9.65 -3.91
CA GLY A 114 -1.25 8.71 -4.87
C GLY A 114 -2.05 9.43 -5.98
N VAL A 115 -2.24 8.75 -7.10
CA VAL A 115 -2.96 9.30 -8.26
C VAL A 115 -4.37 9.78 -7.90
N ILE A 116 -5.06 9.10 -6.98
CA ILE A 116 -6.42 9.49 -6.53
C ILE A 116 -6.40 10.88 -5.90
N SER A 117 -5.50 11.12 -4.94
CA SER A 117 -5.43 12.41 -4.25
C SER A 117 -5.12 13.55 -5.21
N ARG A 118 -4.23 13.32 -6.18
CA ARG A 118 -3.90 14.33 -7.21
C ARG A 118 -5.11 14.64 -8.09
N PHE A 119 -5.82 13.62 -8.56
CA PHE A 119 -7.01 13.84 -9.40
C PHE A 119 -8.09 14.59 -8.64
N VAL A 120 -8.32 14.28 -7.37
CA VAL A 120 -9.29 14.98 -6.52
C VAL A 120 -8.89 16.45 -6.30
N ASP A 121 -7.60 16.71 -6.04
CA ASP A 121 -7.12 18.08 -5.85
C ASP A 121 -7.18 18.90 -7.14
N ASP A 122 -6.89 18.29 -8.30
CA ASP A 122 -7.03 18.96 -9.58
C ASP A 122 -8.49 19.28 -9.89
N ILE A 123 -9.41 18.35 -9.64
CA ILE A 123 -10.85 18.58 -9.80
C ILE A 123 -11.32 19.73 -8.90
N ARG A 124 -10.95 19.72 -7.61
CA ARG A 124 -11.31 20.77 -6.65
C ARG A 124 -10.77 22.15 -7.05
N ALA A 125 -9.61 22.17 -7.69
CA ALA A 125 -8.99 23.40 -8.19
C ALA A 125 -9.47 23.79 -9.60
N GLY A 126 -10.40 23.06 -10.21
CA GLY A 126 -10.85 23.32 -11.59
C GLY A 126 -9.78 23.06 -12.65
N ARG A 127 -8.75 22.30 -12.34
CA ARG A 127 -7.65 21.97 -13.27
C ARG A 127 -7.87 20.60 -13.91
N ALA A 128 -7.47 20.46 -15.17
CA ALA A 128 -7.45 19.16 -15.84
C ALA A 128 -6.42 18.23 -15.20
N PRO A 129 -6.82 17.01 -14.75
CA PRO A 129 -5.88 16.04 -14.25
C PRO A 129 -4.86 15.62 -15.30
N THR A 130 -3.63 15.32 -14.88
CA THR A 130 -2.59 14.84 -15.78
C THR A 130 -2.43 13.33 -15.63
N ILE A 131 -2.58 12.62 -16.75
CA ILE A 131 -2.31 11.18 -16.87
C ILE A 131 -0.95 11.03 -17.58
N PHE A 132 -0.03 10.32 -16.95
CA PHE A 132 1.26 9.94 -17.55
C PHE A 132 1.07 8.61 -18.27
N GLY A 133 1.51 8.52 -19.56
CA GLY A 133 1.23 7.39 -20.42
C GLY A 133 -0.16 7.45 -21.06
N ASP A 134 -0.66 6.29 -21.47
CA ASP A 134 -1.94 6.14 -22.18
C ASP A 134 -3.17 5.99 -21.25
N GLY A 135 -2.96 5.95 -19.94
CA GLY A 135 -4.02 5.77 -18.94
C GLY A 135 -4.50 4.33 -18.76
N ASN A 136 -3.96 3.38 -19.54
CA ASN A 136 -4.30 1.96 -19.43
C ASN A 136 -3.48 1.22 -18.34
N GLN A 137 -2.50 1.88 -17.71
CA GLN A 137 -1.82 1.32 -16.55
C GLN A 137 -2.80 1.09 -15.41
N THR A 138 -2.67 -0.08 -14.76
CA THR A 138 -3.64 -0.52 -13.76
C THR A 138 -3.04 -0.55 -12.36
N ARG A 139 -3.90 -0.34 -11.36
CA ARG A 139 -3.58 -0.48 -9.94
C ARG A 139 -4.67 -1.28 -9.24
N ASP A 140 -4.30 -1.96 -8.17
CA ASP A 140 -5.23 -2.58 -7.24
C ASP A 140 -5.44 -1.59 -6.09
N PHE A 141 -6.55 -0.85 -6.15
CA PHE A 141 -6.90 0.14 -5.14
C PHE A 141 -7.66 -0.51 -4.00
N VAL A 142 -7.23 -0.27 -2.77
CA VAL A 142 -7.89 -0.77 -1.56
C VAL A 142 -8.28 0.39 -0.65
N PHE A 143 -9.54 0.43 -0.23
CA PHE A 143 -10.02 1.48 0.66
C PHE A 143 -9.45 1.32 2.07
N VAL A 144 -9.10 2.43 2.71
CA VAL A 144 -8.42 2.42 4.01
C VAL A 144 -9.18 1.65 5.11
N LYS A 145 -10.52 1.60 5.07
CA LYS A 145 -11.30 0.82 6.05
C LYS A 145 -11.09 -0.69 5.88
N ASP A 146 -10.87 -1.18 4.64
CA ASP A 146 -10.53 -2.58 4.40
C ASP A 146 -9.12 -2.90 4.91
N VAL A 147 -8.18 -1.94 4.79
CA VAL A 147 -6.85 -2.08 5.39
C VAL A 147 -6.92 -2.13 6.92
N VAL A 148 -7.75 -1.29 7.54
CA VAL A 148 -8.03 -1.35 8.99
C VAL A 148 -8.61 -2.70 9.39
N GLN A 149 -9.57 -3.23 8.60
CA GLN A 149 -10.12 -4.57 8.82
C GLN A 149 -9.02 -5.64 8.80
N ALA A 150 -8.13 -5.62 7.79
CA ALA A 150 -7.02 -6.56 7.69
C ALA A 150 -6.09 -6.50 8.91
N ASN A 151 -5.76 -5.31 9.39
CA ASN A 151 -4.96 -5.11 10.60
C ASN A 151 -5.63 -5.72 11.84
N VAL A 152 -6.91 -5.43 12.06
CA VAL A 152 -7.66 -5.95 13.21
C VAL A 152 -7.77 -7.48 13.13
N LEU A 153 -8.02 -8.04 11.95
CA LEU A 153 -8.06 -9.49 11.74
C LEU A 153 -6.69 -10.12 12.02
N ALA A 154 -5.59 -9.56 11.50
CA ALA A 154 -4.23 -10.03 11.75
C ALA A 154 -3.85 -9.97 13.24
N MET A 155 -4.30 -8.94 13.95
CA MET A 155 -4.07 -8.81 15.39
C MET A 155 -4.79 -9.91 16.19
N ARG A 156 -6.01 -10.30 15.79
CA ARG A 156 -6.89 -11.21 16.56
C ARG A 156 -6.76 -12.67 16.19
N SER A 157 -6.33 -12.99 14.97
CA SER A 157 -6.29 -14.36 14.45
C SER A 157 -5.31 -15.24 15.21
N GLN A 158 -5.68 -16.50 15.42
CA GLN A 158 -4.78 -17.54 15.93
C GLN A 158 -4.02 -18.26 14.79
N GLU A 159 -4.40 -18.03 13.53
CA GLU A 159 -3.85 -18.69 12.34
C GLU A 159 -2.56 -18.04 11.83
N VAL A 160 -2.13 -16.92 12.45
CA VAL A 160 -0.94 -16.15 12.08
C VAL A 160 -0.19 -15.70 13.32
N GLY A 161 1.11 -15.44 13.21
CA GLY A 161 1.95 -15.00 14.32
C GLY A 161 3.41 -15.46 14.19
N ASN A 162 3.73 -16.22 13.13
CA ASN A 162 5.07 -16.78 12.89
C ASN A 162 5.85 -16.04 11.79
N GLY A 163 5.60 -14.75 11.63
CA GLY A 163 6.22 -13.94 10.59
C GLY A 163 5.54 -14.10 9.23
N GLU A 164 4.23 -14.42 9.22
CA GLU A 164 3.48 -14.49 7.99
C GLU A 164 3.47 -13.17 7.26
N VAL A 165 3.51 -13.27 5.93
CA VAL A 165 3.35 -12.16 5.00
C VAL A 165 2.04 -12.35 4.26
N LEU A 166 1.21 -11.29 4.18
CA LEU A 166 -0.11 -11.32 3.55
C LEU A 166 -0.32 -10.09 2.67
N ASN A 167 -0.84 -10.30 1.47
CA ASN A 167 -1.26 -9.20 0.59
C ASN A 167 -2.57 -8.59 1.06
N VAL A 168 -2.62 -7.27 1.17
CA VAL A 168 -3.83 -6.49 1.51
C VAL A 168 -4.20 -5.62 0.33
N ALA A 169 -5.26 -6.00 -0.36
CA ALA A 169 -5.74 -5.39 -1.59
C ALA A 169 -7.23 -5.72 -1.77
N ARG A 170 -7.83 -5.21 -2.85
CA ARG A 170 -9.16 -5.60 -3.26
C ARG A 170 -9.16 -6.85 -4.15
N GLY A 171 -8.05 -7.13 -4.84
CA GLY A 171 -7.93 -8.19 -5.85
C GLY A 171 -8.60 -7.80 -7.17
N GLN A 172 -8.59 -6.51 -7.52
CA GLN A 172 -9.17 -5.98 -8.76
C GLN A 172 -8.22 -4.98 -9.42
N GLN A 173 -8.09 -5.08 -10.74
CA GLN A 173 -7.35 -4.10 -11.53
C GLN A 173 -8.26 -2.98 -11.98
N ILE A 174 -7.86 -1.74 -11.72
CA ILE A 174 -8.52 -0.53 -12.19
C ILE A 174 -7.51 0.30 -12.98
N SER A 175 -7.84 0.67 -14.22
CA SER A 175 -7.00 1.56 -15.02
C SER A 175 -7.14 3.02 -14.57
N LEU A 176 -6.18 3.88 -14.90
CA LEU A 176 -6.30 5.31 -14.60
C LEU A 176 -7.45 5.97 -15.36
N LEU A 177 -7.80 5.46 -16.54
CA LEU A 177 -8.99 5.91 -17.28
C LEU A 177 -10.28 5.53 -16.53
N GLN A 178 -10.39 4.29 -16.04
CA GLN A 178 -11.54 3.87 -15.23
C GLN A 178 -11.64 4.66 -13.92
N LEU A 179 -10.51 4.92 -13.25
CA LEU A 179 -10.47 5.78 -12.08
C LEU A 179 -10.97 7.19 -12.39
N TRP A 180 -10.53 7.77 -13.51
CA TRP A 180 -10.99 9.09 -13.94
C TRP A 180 -12.48 9.11 -14.21
N GLU A 181 -13.02 8.12 -14.94
CA GLU A 181 -14.46 8.02 -15.22
C GLU A 181 -15.30 7.89 -13.93
N ALA A 182 -14.84 7.12 -12.96
CA ALA A 182 -15.49 7.00 -11.66
C ALA A 182 -15.52 8.36 -10.92
N LEU A 183 -14.39 9.07 -10.87
CA LEU A 183 -14.31 10.41 -10.27
C LEU A 183 -15.19 11.42 -11.01
N ARG A 184 -15.20 11.39 -12.35
CA ARG A 184 -16.06 12.24 -13.16
C ARG A 184 -17.54 11.99 -12.89
N GLY A 185 -17.94 10.74 -12.75
CA GLY A 185 -19.31 10.36 -12.41
C GLY A 185 -19.74 10.89 -11.03
N ILE A 186 -18.87 10.80 -10.02
CA ILE A 186 -19.16 11.25 -8.66
C ILE A 186 -19.18 12.79 -8.56
N THR A 187 -18.26 13.48 -9.23
CA THR A 187 -18.08 14.93 -9.09
C THR A 187 -18.89 15.76 -10.08
N GLY A 188 -19.42 15.13 -11.14
CA GLY A 188 -20.03 15.83 -12.27
C GLY A 188 -19.04 16.66 -13.08
N SER A 189 -17.73 16.46 -12.93
CA SER A 189 -16.69 17.23 -13.59
C SER A 189 -16.78 17.09 -15.11
N LYS A 190 -16.65 18.21 -15.82
CA LYS A 190 -16.57 18.29 -17.28
C LYS A 190 -15.14 18.43 -17.80
N LEU A 191 -14.16 18.38 -16.90
CA LEU A 191 -12.76 18.47 -17.24
C LEU A 191 -12.35 17.28 -18.13
N VAL A 192 -11.39 17.51 -19.02
CA VAL A 192 -10.79 16.47 -19.86
C VAL A 192 -9.34 16.27 -19.43
N PRO A 193 -8.91 15.05 -19.12
CA PRO A 193 -7.53 14.80 -18.68
C PRO A 193 -6.53 15.20 -19.75
N SER A 194 -5.39 15.71 -19.34
CA SER A 194 -4.22 15.90 -20.19
C SER A 194 -3.31 14.68 -20.12
N PHE A 195 -2.71 14.31 -21.24
CA PHE A 195 -1.79 13.18 -21.31
C PHE A 195 -0.35 13.68 -21.47
N ARG A 196 0.59 13.03 -20.78
CA ARG A 196 2.03 13.28 -20.88
C ARG A 196 2.76 11.96 -21.09
N GLU A 197 4.03 12.03 -21.45
CA GLU A 197 4.88 10.84 -21.58
C GLU A 197 4.88 10.01 -20.31
N ALA A 198 4.97 8.67 -20.47
CA ALA A 198 5.05 7.75 -19.37
C ALA A 198 6.31 8.02 -18.52
N ARG A 199 6.19 7.88 -17.22
CA ARG A 199 7.34 8.05 -16.31
C ARG A 199 8.25 6.83 -16.41
N PRO A 200 9.57 7.01 -16.55
CA PRO A 200 10.51 5.89 -16.43
C PRO A 200 10.33 5.14 -15.11
N GLY A 201 10.32 3.82 -15.17
CA GLY A 201 10.19 2.96 -13.98
C GLY A 201 8.77 2.86 -13.38
N ASP A 202 7.74 3.47 -14.01
CA ASP A 202 6.37 3.29 -13.52
C ASP A 202 5.85 1.88 -13.82
N ILE A 203 5.36 1.20 -12.78
CA ILE A 203 4.79 -0.14 -12.90
C ILE A 203 3.56 -0.08 -13.81
N ARG A 204 3.56 -0.86 -14.91
CA ARG A 204 2.45 -0.88 -15.86
C ARG A 204 1.17 -1.45 -15.24
N HIS A 205 1.27 -2.60 -14.58
CA HIS A 205 0.12 -3.31 -14.02
C HIS A 205 0.40 -3.80 -12.60
N SER A 206 -0.58 -3.62 -11.72
CA SER A 206 -0.54 -4.11 -10.35
C SER A 206 -1.86 -4.79 -10.01
N LEU A 207 -1.78 -6.03 -9.53
CA LEU A 207 -2.89 -6.85 -9.07
C LEU A 207 -2.40 -7.79 -7.99
N ALA A 208 -3.10 -7.87 -6.88
CA ALA A 208 -2.82 -8.84 -5.81
C ALA A 208 -3.59 -10.14 -5.98
N ASP A 209 -2.95 -11.24 -5.65
CA ASP A 209 -3.67 -12.42 -5.18
C ASP A 209 -3.96 -12.25 -3.68
N ILE A 210 -5.22 -12.27 -3.31
CA ILE A 210 -5.69 -12.16 -1.92
C ILE A 210 -6.23 -13.49 -1.37
N SER A 211 -5.95 -14.60 -2.04
CA SER A 211 -6.44 -15.93 -1.63
C SER A 211 -5.88 -16.35 -0.28
N LYS A 212 -4.61 -16.04 -0.01
CA LYS A 212 -3.95 -16.38 1.26
C LYS A 212 -4.59 -15.64 2.43
N ILE A 213 -4.73 -14.32 2.35
CA ILE A 213 -5.34 -13.53 3.44
C ILE A 213 -6.82 -13.90 3.65
N ARG A 214 -7.56 -14.19 2.58
CA ARG A 214 -8.94 -14.71 2.68
C ARG A 214 -9.00 -16.03 3.44
N LYS A 215 -8.08 -16.94 3.14
CA LYS A 215 -8.03 -18.26 3.77
C LYS A 215 -7.68 -18.18 5.25
N VAL A 216 -6.64 -17.39 5.63
CA VAL A 216 -6.10 -17.40 7.00
C VAL A 216 -6.74 -16.37 7.92
N LEU A 217 -7.31 -15.28 7.38
CA LEU A 217 -7.93 -14.22 8.17
C LEU A 217 -9.43 -14.04 7.90
N CYS A 218 -10.02 -14.79 6.99
CA CYS A 218 -11.39 -14.57 6.50
C CYS A 218 -11.60 -13.14 5.98
N TYR A 219 -10.54 -12.49 5.50
CA TYR A 219 -10.57 -11.12 4.99
C TYR A 219 -11.46 -11.01 3.76
N GLN A 220 -12.35 -10.04 3.76
CA GLN A 220 -13.21 -9.71 2.63
C GLN A 220 -13.27 -8.20 2.48
N PRO A 221 -12.67 -7.63 1.41
CA PRO A 221 -12.78 -6.20 1.15
C PRO A 221 -14.24 -5.85 0.87
N GLN A 222 -14.78 -4.91 1.65
CA GLN A 222 -16.20 -4.57 1.67
C GLN A 222 -16.53 -3.34 0.83
N PHE A 223 -15.54 -2.46 0.62
CA PHE A 223 -15.76 -1.18 0.00
C PHE A 223 -15.25 -1.16 -1.44
N ASP A 224 -16.10 -0.81 -2.40
CA ASP A 224 -15.70 -0.60 -3.78
C ASP A 224 -15.01 0.75 -4.01
N LEU A 225 -14.51 0.96 -5.23
CA LEU A 225 -13.82 2.17 -5.60
C LEU A 225 -14.73 3.39 -5.47
N GLU A 226 -15.95 3.30 -5.97
CA GLU A 226 -16.93 4.37 -6.01
C GLU A 226 -17.31 4.83 -4.59
N TYR A 227 -17.56 3.89 -3.69
CA TYR A 227 -17.81 4.20 -2.28
C TYR A 227 -16.64 4.98 -1.67
N GLY A 228 -15.41 4.45 -1.84
CA GLY A 228 -14.22 5.06 -1.27
C GLY A 228 -13.94 6.45 -1.84
N LEU A 229 -14.10 6.64 -3.14
CA LEU A 229 -13.97 7.94 -3.81
C LEU A 229 -15.01 8.94 -3.31
N GLY A 230 -16.26 8.50 -3.14
CA GLY A 230 -17.33 9.33 -2.56
C GLY A 230 -16.95 9.87 -1.17
N GLN A 231 -16.29 9.05 -0.34
CA GLN A 231 -15.84 9.50 1.00
C GLN A 231 -14.69 10.53 0.96
N ILE A 232 -13.92 10.60 -0.14
CA ILE A 232 -12.86 11.60 -0.31
C ILE A 232 -13.40 12.89 -0.91
N VAL A 233 -14.32 12.76 -1.85
CA VAL A 233 -14.89 13.91 -2.59
C VAL A 233 -15.89 14.69 -1.75
N ALA A 234 -16.64 14.01 -0.87
CA ALA A 234 -17.60 14.66 0.01
C ALA A 234 -16.95 15.81 0.79
N PRO A 235 -17.60 16.98 0.90
CA PRO A 235 -17.11 18.04 1.78
C PRO A 235 -17.07 17.50 3.21
N GLY A 236 -15.90 17.61 3.85
CA GLY A 236 -15.70 17.26 5.26
C GLY A 236 -16.38 18.25 6.19
#